data_c74f43acc5f8ead98e7b684f4f0e9219
#
_entry.id   c74f43acc5f8ead98e7b684f4f0e9219
#
_cell.length_a   1.000
_cell.length_b   1.000
_cell.length_c   1.000
_cell.angle_alpha   90.00
_cell.angle_beta   90.00
_cell.angle_gamma   90.00
#
_symmetry.space_group_name_H-M   'P 1'
#
loop_
_entity.id
_entity.type
_entity.pdbx_description
1 polymer ?
#
loop_
_entity_poly.entity_id
_entity_poly.type
_entity_poly.pdbx_seq_one_letter_code
_entity_poly.pdbx_strand_id
1 'polypeptide(L)'
;CTQDFDEPTPNIPTPDDAIAINIGGSIDQVATTRVNDEGFCNGDGVGIYVVNYNGDTPGTMLNEGNQADNVRYVYNESENRWVPDYPIYYYDKVTPVDIIGYYPYISNVEDVNTYSFEVAKDQSTDAANGLMGGYEASDFLWGKAEKISPTASRVNVTFHHKMAGVQIYLTEGTGWGVNEWIAVDKQVLVTNTIRK
;
A
#
# COMPACT_ATOMS: atom_id res chain seq x y z
N CYS A 1 12.34 26.32 19.12
CA CYS A 1 10.88 26.46 19.19
C CYS A 1 10.31 25.65 18.03
N THR A 2 10.01 24.39 18.29
CA THR A 2 9.23 23.52 17.42
C THR A 2 7.76 23.77 17.74
N GLN A 3 7.01 24.36 16.82
CA GLN A 3 5.56 24.35 16.90
C GLN A 3 5.10 22.99 16.42
N ASP A 4 4.68 22.16 17.39
CA ASP A 4 3.80 21.03 17.12
C ASP A 4 2.48 21.62 16.61
N PHE A 5 2.20 21.45 15.34
CA PHE A 5 0.86 21.61 14.81
C PHE A 5 0.11 20.29 15.10
N ASP A 6 -0.50 20.27 16.29
CA ASP A 6 -1.57 19.31 16.57
C ASP A 6 -2.72 19.64 15.60
N GLU A 7 -2.80 18.92 14.48
CA GLU A 7 -4.02 18.94 13.67
C GLU A 7 -5.15 18.38 14.55
N PRO A 8 -6.26 19.12 14.68
CA PRO A 8 -7.36 18.64 15.50
C PRO A 8 -7.89 17.35 14.89
N THR A 9 -7.67 16.22 15.58
CA THR A 9 -8.37 14.97 15.29
C THR A 9 -9.86 15.28 15.22
N PRO A 10 -10.55 14.92 14.12
CA PRO A 10 -11.97 15.17 14.02
C PRO A 10 -12.66 14.44 15.19
N ASN A 11 -13.30 15.23 16.05
CA ASN A 11 -14.07 14.72 17.18
C ASN A 11 -15.36 14.12 16.62
N ILE A 12 -15.26 12.91 16.06
CA ILE A 12 -16.43 12.16 15.60
C ILE A 12 -17.11 11.61 16.85
N PRO A 13 -18.32 12.07 17.18
CA PRO A 13 -19.03 11.50 18.32
C PRO A 13 -19.26 10.02 18.06
N THR A 14 -18.61 9.17 18.83
CA THR A 14 -18.87 7.72 18.79
C THR A 14 -20.14 7.46 19.59
N PRO A 15 -21.22 6.98 18.98
CA PRO A 15 -22.32 6.41 19.73
C PRO A 15 -21.80 5.27 20.62
N ASP A 16 -22.36 5.07 21.80
CA ASP A 16 -21.94 4.02 22.76
C ASP A 16 -21.93 2.60 22.16
N ASP A 17 -22.49 2.41 20.97
CA ASP A 17 -22.63 1.14 20.28
C ASP A 17 -22.01 1.11 18.87
N ALA A 18 -21.14 2.08 18.55
CA ALA A 18 -20.45 2.15 17.26
C ALA A 18 -19.49 0.96 17.08
N ILE A 19 -19.54 0.34 15.89
CA ILE A 19 -18.65 -0.77 15.53
C ILE A 19 -17.42 -0.20 14.80
N ALA A 20 -16.24 -0.35 15.39
CA ALA A 20 -14.99 0.04 14.76
C ALA A 20 -14.63 -0.92 13.62
N ILE A 21 -14.10 -0.36 12.54
CA ILE A 21 -13.57 -1.13 11.40
C ILE A 21 -12.12 -1.53 11.71
N ASN A 22 -11.93 -2.81 12.01
CA ASN A 22 -10.61 -3.39 12.27
C ASN A 22 -10.06 -3.97 10.96
N ILE A 23 -8.94 -3.46 10.48
CA ILE A 23 -8.34 -3.87 9.21
C ILE A 23 -7.13 -4.76 9.46
N GLY A 24 -7.07 -5.89 8.75
CA GLY A 24 -5.90 -6.71 8.52
C GLY A 24 -5.49 -6.59 7.06
N GLY A 25 -4.22 -6.81 6.76
CA GLY A 25 -3.72 -6.82 5.39
C GLY A 25 -2.79 -8.00 5.16
N SER A 26 -2.88 -8.58 3.99
CA SER A 26 -1.94 -9.58 3.49
C SER A 26 -1.59 -9.25 2.05
N ILE A 27 -0.39 -9.59 1.62
CA ILE A 27 0.03 -9.47 0.22
C ILE A 27 -0.23 -10.80 -0.47
N ASP A 28 -0.87 -10.76 -1.63
CA ASP A 28 -1.06 -11.96 -2.44
C ASP A 28 0.30 -12.39 -3.01
N GLN A 29 0.75 -13.55 -2.58
CA GLN A 29 2.02 -14.12 -3.02
C GLN A 29 1.86 -14.72 -4.42
N VAL A 30 2.07 -13.89 -5.43
CA VAL A 30 2.36 -14.41 -6.77
C VAL A 30 3.82 -14.87 -6.79
N ALA A 31 4.02 -16.17 -7.03
CA ALA A 31 5.30 -16.84 -6.99
C ALA A 31 6.46 -15.98 -7.56
N THR A 32 7.52 -15.86 -6.75
CA THR A 32 8.86 -15.37 -7.10
C THR A 32 8.96 -13.94 -7.62
N THR A 33 9.36 -13.12 -6.79
CA THR A 33 10.15 -11.89 -6.84
C THR A 33 9.46 -10.74 -6.11
N ARG A 34 10.01 -10.37 -4.98
CA ARG A 34 10.11 -9.01 -4.48
C ARG A 34 9.43 -8.63 -3.21
N VAL A 35 10.06 -7.67 -2.59
CA VAL A 35 9.88 -7.21 -1.23
C VAL A 35 9.95 -8.44 -0.32
N ASN A 36 10.68 -8.42 0.72
CA ASN A 36 10.89 -9.60 1.58
C ASN A 36 9.70 -10.55 1.50
N ASP A 37 9.90 -11.78 1.07
CA ASP A 37 8.87 -12.84 0.93
C ASP A 37 8.01 -13.03 2.19
N GLU A 38 8.15 -12.14 3.17
CA GLU A 38 7.59 -12.15 4.52
C GLU A 38 6.39 -11.20 4.71
N GLY A 39 6.05 -10.33 3.75
CA GLY A 39 4.91 -9.41 3.86
C GLY A 39 5.30 -7.97 4.23
N PHE A 40 4.40 -7.26 4.91
CA PHE A 40 4.62 -5.87 5.34
C PHE A 40 5.63 -5.79 6.48
N CYS A 41 6.49 -4.77 6.45
CA CYS A 41 7.47 -4.49 7.47
C CYS A 41 6.95 -3.49 8.51
N ASN A 42 7.57 -3.47 9.69
CA ASN A 42 7.21 -2.53 10.74
C ASN A 42 7.35 -1.08 10.28
N GLY A 43 6.28 -0.32 10.39
CA GLY A 43 6.22 1.07 9.95
C GLY A 43 5.70 1.30 8.53
N ASP A 44 5.47 0.24 7.76
CA ASP A 44 4.82 0.35 6.46
C ASP A 44 3.45 1.04 6.59
N GLY A 45 3.19 2.00 5.70
CA GLY A 45 1.95 2.77 5.69
C GLY A 45 1.08 2.45 4.48
N VAL A 46 -0.20 2.21 4.70
CA VAL A 46 -1.21 2.07 3.65
C VAL A 46 -2.27 3.16 3.77
N GLY A 47 -2.81 3.59 2.64
CA GLY A 47 -3.97 4.48 2.59
C GLY A 47 -5.26 3.66 2.47
N ILE A 48 -6.24 3.96 3.32
CA ILE A 48 -7.51 3.24 3.37
C ILE A 48 -8.67 4.18 3.05
N TYR A 49 -9.51 3.73 2.15
CA TYR A 49 -10.83 4.30 1.85
C TYR A 49 -11.92 3.31 2.26
N VAL A 50 -13.02 3.84 2.79
CA VAL A 50 -14.22 3.05 3.11
C VAL A 50 -15.41 3.67 2.40
N VAL A 51 -16.08 2.89 1.56
CA VAL A 51 -17.18 3.35 0.71
C VAL A 51 -18.45 2.59 1.04
N ASN A 52 -19.50 3.31 1.45
CA ASN A 52 -20.79 2.72 1.79
C ASN A 52 -21.55 2.23 0.55
N TYR A 53 -22.28 1.16 0.71
CA TYR A 53 -23.28 0.71 -0.26
C TYR A 53 -24.54 1.57 -0.17
N ASN A 54 -25.26 1.66 -1.29
CA ASN A 54 -26.62 2.16 -1.35
C ASN A 54 -27.57 0.97 -1.60
N GLY A 55 -28.11 0.41 -0.53
CA GLY A 55 -28.78 -0.89 -0.58
C GLY A 55 -27.81 -1.99 -1.01
N ASP A 56 -28.10 -2.67 -2.13
CA ASP A 56 -27.23 -3.70 -2.71
C ASP A 56 -26.23 -3.17 -3.74
N THR A 57 -26.27 -1.90 -4.04
CA THR A 57 -25.40 -1.29 -5.06
C THR A 57 -24.13 -0.75 -4.41
N PRO A 58 -22.93 -1.12 -4.91
CA PRO A 58 -21.68 -0.54 -4.46
C PRO A 58 -21.68 0.98 -4.62
N GLY A 59 -21.19 1.69 -3.62
CA GLY A 59 -20.92 3.13 -3.75
C GLY A 59 -19.77 3.41 -4.72
N THR A 60 -19.69 4.64 -5.18
CA THR A 60 -18.57 5.12 -5.97
C THR A 60 -17.56 5.76 -5.03
N MET A 61 -16.29 5.38 -5.16
CA MET A 61 -15.20 6.02 -4.43
C MET A 61 -15.04 7.47 -4.92
N LEU A 62 -15.06 8.40 -4.00
CA LEU A 62 -14.92 9.83 -4.22
C LEU A 62 -13.56 10.30 -3.71
N ASN A 63 -13.12 11.47 -4.17
CA ASN A 63 -11.92 12.11 -3.63
C ASN A 63 -12.08 12.46 -2.16
N GLU A 64 -13.30 12.92 -1.80
CA GLU A 64 -13.70 13.25 -0.43
C GLU A 64 -15.18 12.92 -0.23
N GLY A 65 -15.57 12.66 1.02
CA GLY A 65 -16.96 12.39 1.40
C GLY A 65 -17.34 10.91 1.39
N ASN A 66 -16.38 10.00 1.35
CA ASN A 66 -16.60 8.59 1.64
C ASN A 66 -16.81 8.41 3.16
N GLN A 67 -17.10 7.20 3.60
CA GLN A 67 -17.13 6.87 5.04
C GLN A 67 -15.76 7.08 5.69
N ALA A 68 -14.69 6.82 4.95
CA ALA A 68 -13.33 7.19 5.30
C ALA A 68 -12.55 7.55 4.04
N ASP A 69 -11.78 8.63 4.12
CA ASP A 69 -10.98 9.17 3.03
C ASP A 69 -9.51 9.11 3.39
N ASN A 70 -8.76 8.28 2.65
CA ASN A 70 -7.30 8.19 2.74
C ASN A 70 -6.74 8.08 4.17
N VAL A 71 -7.39 7.32 5.03
CA VAL A 71 -6.92 7.14 6.40
C VAL A 71 -5.65 6.30 6.38
N ARG A 72 -4.59 6.85 6.99
CA ARG A 72 -3.33 6.13 7.11
C ARG A 72 -3.44 5.04 8.16
N TYR A 73 -3.00 3.84 7.77
CA TYR A 73 -2.76 2.72 8.66
C TYR A 73 -1.28 2.36 8.63
N VAL A 74 -0.68 2.17 9.79
CA VAL A 74 0.73 1.79 9.93
C VAL A 74 0.82 0.37 10.46
N TYR A 75 1.63 -0.46 9.82
CA TYR A 75 1.84 -1.83 10.27
C TYR A 75 2.72 -1.88 11.51
N ASN A 76 2.21 -2.52 12.56
CA ASN A 76 2.94 -2.81 13.78
C ASN A 76 3.27 -4.31 13.82
N GLU A 77 4.52 -4.65 13.53
CA GLU A 77 4.99 -6.03 13.46
C GLU A 77 4.91 -6.73 14.81
N SER A 78 5.23 -6.05 15.91
CA SER A 78 5.23 -6.62 17.25
C SER A 78 3.84 -7.05 17.71
N GLU A 79 2.79 -6.39 17.22
CA GLU A 79 1.40 -6.67 17.52
C GLU A 79 0.69 -7.40 16.37
N ASN A 80 1.40 -7.61 15.26
CA ASN A 80 0.86 -8.17 14.01
C ASN A 80 -0.48 -7.55 13.63
N ARG A 81 -0.52 -6.22 13.63
CA ARG A 81 -1.74 -5.46 13.31
C ARG A 81 -1.44 -4.13 12.64
N TRP A 82 -2.44 -3.64 11.94
CA TRP A 82 -2.49 -2.30 11.38
C TRP A 82 -3.09 -1.33 12.41
N VAL A 83 -2.40 -0.21 12.62
CA VAL A 83 -2.79 0.84 13.55
C VAL A 83 -3.19 2.06 12.74
N PRO A 84 -4.46 2.51 12.77
CA PRO A 84 -4.89 3.71 12.09
C PRO A 84 -4.44 4.97 12.82
N ASP A 85 -4.24 6.07 12.08
CA ASP A 85 -3.99 7.38 12.68
C ASP A 85 -5.20 7.84 13.53
N TYR A 86 -6.41 7.45 13.11
CA TYR A 86 -7.63 7.58 13.90
C TYR A 86 -8.61 6.46 13.57
N PRO A 87 -9.46 6.03 14.54
CA PRO A 87 -10.38 4.92 14.33
C PRO A 87 -11.46 5.27 13.32
N ILE A 88 -11.79 4.32 12.45
CA ILE A 88 -12.92 4.39 11.52
C ILE A 88 -14.06 3.52 12.09
N TYR A 89 -15.29 3.98 11.95
CA TYR A 89 -16.48 3.25 12.38
C TYR A 89 -17.42 3.01 11.21
N TYR A 90 -18.18 1.92 11.27
CA TYR A 90 -19.31 1.73 10.35
C TYR A 90 -20.36 2.82 10.58
N TYR A 91 -21.00 3.26 9.49
CA TYR A 91 -22.05 4.28 9.55
C TYR A 91 -23.24 3.82 10.41
N ASP A 92 -23.60 2.55 10.26
CA ASP A 92 -24.66 1.88 11.02
C ASP A 92 -24.32 0.38 11.20
N LYS A 93 -25.31 -0.42 11.62
CA LYS A 93 -25.13 -1.86 11.87
C LYS A 93 -25.58 -2.75 10.71
N VAL A 94 -26.00 -2.17 9.59
CA VAL A 94 -26.61 -2.92 8.48
C VAL A 94 -26.04 -2.58 7.12
N THR A 95 -25.55 -1.36 6.91
CA THR A 95 -25.02 -0.90 5.62
C THR A 95 -23.66 -1.53 5.33
N PRO A 96 -23.52 -2.35 4.28
CA PRO A 96 -22.25 -2.90 3.89
C PRO A 96 -21.30 -1.81 3.35
N VAL A 97 -20.02 -2.11 3.38
CA VAL A 97 -18.96 -1.23 2.84
C VAL A 97 -18.02 -1.99 1.92
N ASP A 98 -17.40 -1.27 0.99
CA ASP A 98 -16.15 -1.66 0.36
C ASP A 98 -15.00 -1.01 1.12
N ILE A 99 -13.96 -1.79 1.42
CA ILE A 99 -12.71 -1.31 2.01
C ILE A 99 -11.63 -1.41 0.95
N ILE A 100 -11.07 -0.28 0.58
CA ILE A 100 -10.06 -0.16 -0.49
C ILE A 100 -8.76 0.30 0.15
N GLY A 101 -7.67 -0.41 -0.15
CA GLY A 101 -6.35 -0.10 0.37
C GLY A 101 -5.31 0.02 -0.73
N TYR A 102 -4.32 0.88 -0.54
CA TYR A 102 -3.15 1.00 -1.42
C TYR A 102 -1.87 1.24 -0.62
N TYR A 103 -0.75 0.86 -1.20
CA TYR A 103 0.60 1.04 -0.65
C TYR A 103 1.56 1.51 -1.75
N PRO A 104 2.52 2.36 -1.43
CA PRO A 104 2.74 3.04 -0.16
C PRO A 104 1.74 4.18 0.09
N TYR A 105 1.51 4.52 1.36
CA TYR A 105 0.67 5.66 1.73
C TYR A 105 1.25 6.97 1.22
N ILE A 106 0.41 7.82 0.66
CA ILE A 106 0.71 9.23 0.40
C ILE A 106 -0.35 10.12 1.04
N SER A 107 0.07 11.24 1.60
CA SER A 107 -0.81 12.13 2.36
C SER A 107 -1.79 12.90 1.48
N ASN A 108 -1.46 13.14 0.21
CA ASN A 108 -2.30 13.91 -0.71
C ASN A 108 -2.56 13.11 -1.99
N VAL A 109 -3.76 12.58 -2.12
CA VAL A 109 -4.27 11.95 -3.35
C VAL A 109 -5.16 12.97 -4.04
N GLU A 110 -4.70 13.55 -5.14
CA GLU A 110 -5.44 14.58 -5.87
C GLU A 110 -6.69 14.03 -6.58
N ASP A 111 -6.58 12.82 -7.14
CA ASP A 111 -7.68 12.13 -7.81
C ASP A 111 -7.60 10.63 -7.61
N VAL A 112 -8.59 10.07 -6.93
CA VAL A 112 -8.68 8.63 -6.63
C VAL A 112 -8.87 7.76 -7.88
N ASN A 113 -9.27 8.35 -9.01
CA ASN A 113 -9.46 7.64 -10.27
C ASN A 113 -8.21 7.66 -11.17
N THR A 114 -7.27 8.57 -10.91
CA THR A 114 -6.07 8.77 -11.71
C THR A 114 -4.82 8.89 -10.83
N TYR A 115 -4.53 7.83 -10.07
CA TYR A 115 -3.37 7.80 -9.22
C TYR A 115 -2.09 7.74 -10.05
N SER A 116 -1.23 8.76 -9.93
CA SER A 116 0.08 8.80 -10.58
C SER A 116 1.14 8.20 -9.66
N PHE A 117 1.76 7.11 -10.08
CA PHE A 117 2.83 6.46 -9.34
C PHE A 117 4.10 6.42 -10.19
N GLU A 118 5.20 6.92 -9.63
CA GLU A 118 6.50 6.89 -10.28
C GLU A 118 7.46 5.96 -9.55
N VAL A 119 8.09 5.05 -10.29
CA VAL A 119 9.16 4.21 -9.77
C VAL A 119 10.42 5.04 -9.52
N ALA A 120 11.17 4.70 -8.49
CA ALA A 120 12.45 5.34 -8.20
C ALA A 120 13.41 5.16 -9.38
N LYS A 121 14.12 6.23 -9.73
CA LYS A 121 15.14 6.20 -10.81
C LYS A 121 16.33 5.32 -10.46
N ASP A 122 16.67 5.29 -9.20
CA ASP A 122 17.70 4.43 -8.63
C ASP A 122 17.05 3.46 -7.66
N GLN A 123 16.97 2.19 -8.05
CA GLN A 123 16.37 1.11 -7.26
C GLN A 123 17.45 0.29 -6.53
N SER A 124 18.72 0.69 -6.60
CA SER A 124 19.81 0.02 -5.90
C SER A 124 20.03 0.53 -4.48
N THR A 125 19.30 1.58 -4.08
CA THR A 125 19.42 2.15 -2.73
C THR A 125 18.70 1.28 -1.72
N ASP A 126 19.38 0.96 -0.61
CA ASP A 126 18.80 0.22 0.49
C ASP A 126 17.95 1.13 1.40
N ALA A 127 16.98 0.53 2.10
CA ALA A 127 16.22 1.21 3.14
C ALA A 127 17.15 1.67 4.26
N ALA A 128 17.06 2.94 4.65
CA ALA A 128 17.90 3.52 5.69
C ALA A 128 17.20 4.67 6.41
N ASN A 129 17.45 4.82 7.70
CA ASN A 129 16.95 5.95 8.53
C ASN A 129 15.42 6.13 8.48
N GLY A 130 14.67 5.03 8.38
CA GLY A 130 13.20 5.05 8.28
C GLY A 130 12.66 5.44 6.90
N LEU A 131 13.52 5.53 5.89
CA LEU A 131 13.14 5.69 4.50
C LEU A 131 13.20 4.34 3.79
N MET A 132 12.23 4.08 2.91
CA MET A 132 12.22 2.91 2.04
C MET A 132 13.39 2.97 1.05
N GLY A 133 13.94 1.80 0.71
CA GLY A 133 14.87 1.67 -0.41
C GLY A 133 14.19 2.01 -1.74
N GLY A 134 14.98 2.29 -2.76
CA GLY A 134 14.45 2.65 -4.07
C GLY A 134 13.62 1.54 -4.71
N TYR A 135 13.92 0.31 -4.36
CA TYR A 135 13.19 -0.86 -4.84
C TYR A 135 11.82 -1.00 -4.15
N GLU A 136 11.77 -0.95 -2.83
CA GLU A 136 10.54 -1.02 -2.04
C GLU A 136 9.62 0.17 -2.35
N ALA A 137 10.20 1.36 -2.49
CA ALA A 137 9.46 2.58 -2.87
C ALA A 137 8.89 2.52 -4.29
N SER A 138 9.33 1.56 -5.12
CA SER A 138 8.86 1.36 -6.50
C SER A 138 7.79 0.28 -6.61
N ASP A 139 7.34 -0.28 -5.51
CA ASP A 139 6.30 -1.30 -5.49
C ASP A 139 4.94 -0.71 -5.09
N PHE A 140 4.02 -0.71 -6.03
CA PHE A 140 2.65 -0.25 -5.79
C PHE A 140 1.71 -1.43 -5.60
N LEU A 141 1.07 -1.46 -4.42
CA LEU A 141 0.08 -2.47 -4.08
C LEU A 141 -1.32 -1.85 -4.03
N TRP A 142 -2.30 -2.62 -4.43
CA TRP A 142 -3.71 -2.26 -4.31
C TRP A 142 -4.54 -3.46 -3.90
N GLY A 143 -5.50 -3.25 -3.01
CA GLY A 143 -6.40 -4.28 -2.53
C GLY A 143 -7.81 -3.76 -2.27
N LYS A 144 -8.77 -4.67 -2.31
CA LYS A 144 -10.17 -4.37 -2.02
C LYS A 144 -10.83 -5.52 -1.29
N ALA A 145 -11.56 -5.21 -0.23
CA ALA A 145 -12.50 -6.13 0.40
C ALA A 145 -13.91 -5.62 0.10
N GLU A 146 -14.72 -6.44 -0.57
CA GLU A 146 -16.02 -6.03 -1.11
C GLU A 146 -17.19 -6.47 -0.24
N LYS A 147 -18.19 -5.61 -0.17
CA LYS A 147 -19.49 -5.87 0.48
C LYS A 147 -19.37 -6.42 1.89
N ILE A 148 -18.53 -5.77 2.69
CA ILE A 148 -18.31 -6.17 4.09
C ILE A 148 -19.46 -5.68 4.94
N SER A 149 -20.23 -6.60 5.51
CA SER A 149 -21.25 -6.27 6.51
C SER A 149 -20.60 -5.78 7.80
N PRO A 150 -21.23 -4.84 8.54
CA PRO A 150 -20.70 -4.34 9.79
C PRO A 150 -20.32 -5.47 10.76
N THR A 151 -19.07 -5.48 11.20
CA THR A 151 -18.52 -6.52 12.08
C THR A 151 -17.43 -5.96 12.98
N ALA A 152 -17.36 -6.44 14.22
CA ALA A 152 -16.26 -6.17 15.12
C ALA A 152 -15.01 -7.03 14.82
N SER A 153 -15.17 -8.06 13.98
CA SER A 153 -14.06 -8.91 13.55
C SER A 153 -13.12 -8.17 12.61
N ARG A 154 -11.86 -8.60 12.58
CA ARG A 154 -10.87 -8.07 11.63
C ARG A 154 -11.28 -8.40 10.19
N VAL A 155 -11.32 -7.38 9.34
CA VAL A 155 -11.50 -7.52 7.89
C VAL A 155 -10.14 -7.57 7.21
N ASN A 156 -9.86 -8.64 6.48
CA ASN A 156 -8.60 -8.78 5.78
C ASN A 156 -8.70 -8.21 4.37
N VAL A 157 -7.83 -7.26 4.03
CA VAL A 157 -7.65 -6.72 2.68
C VAL A 157 -6.47 -7.43 2.04
N THR A 158 -6.69 -8.11 0.92
CA THR A 158 -5.60 -8.73 0.15
C THR A 158 -5.05 -7.74 -0.85
N PHE A 159 -3.78 -7.41 -0.69
CA PHE A 159 -3.07 -6.49 -1.58
C PHE A 159 -2.40 -7.26 -2.72
N HIS A 160 -2.48 -6.70 -3.92
CA HIS A 160 -1.90 -7.25 -5.14
C HIS A 160 -0.90 -6.27 -5.72
N HIS A 161 0.26 -6.76 -6.14
CA HIS A 161 1.25 -5.97 -6.87
C HIS A 161 0.66 -5.44 -8.18
N LYS A 162 0.83 -4.15 -8.43
CA LYS A 162 0.42 -3.49 -9.68
C LYS A 162 1.61 -3.19 -10.59
N MET A 163 2.82 -3.34 -10.06
CA MET A 163 4.06 -3.17 -10.80
C MET A 163 4.62 -4.54 -11.21
N ALA A 164 5.30 -4.57 -12.35
CA ALA A 164 6.03 -5.73 -12.80
C ALA A 164 7.53 -5.49 -12.66
N GLY A 165 8.26 -6.50 -12.18
CA GLY A 165 9.70 -6.44 -12.15
C GLY A 165 10.35 -7.28 -13.24
N VAL A 166 11.50 -6.82 -13.67
CA VAL A 166 12.35 -7.54 -14.61
C VAL A 166 13.68 -7.86 -13.93
N GLN A 167 14.00 -9.13 -13.85
CA GLN A 167 15.30 -9.58 -13.37
C GLN A 167 16.11 -10.11 -14.55
N ILE A 168 17.31 -9.57 -14.75
CA ILE A 168 18.19 -9.93 -15.86
C ILE A 168 19.42 -10.63 -15.29
N TYR A 169 19.61 -11.87 -15.66
CA TYR A 169 20.80 -12.64 -15.34
C TYR A 169 21.80 -12.54 -16.48
N LEU A 170 22.99 -11.99 -16.20
CA LEU A 170 24.09 -11.97 -17.12
C LEU A 170 25.00 -13.16 -16.81
N THR A 171 25.26 -14.00 -17.80
CA THR A 171 26.16 -15.12 -17.67
C THR A 171 27.35 -14.96 -18.61
N GLU A 172 28.49 -15.46 -18.19
CA GLU A 172 29.69 -15.49 -19.01
C GLU A 172 29.46 -16.28 -20.30
N GLY A 173 29.80 -15.69 -21.43
CA GLY A 173 29.80 -16.35 -22.72
C GLY A 173 31.10 -17.14 -22.97
N THR A 174 31.14 -17.86 -24.08
CA THR A 174 32.37 -18.57 -24.51
C THR A 174 33.42 -17.58 -25.01
N GLY A 175 34.71 -17.80 -24.67
CA GLY A 175 35.84 -17.00 -25.14
C GLY A 175 36.43 -16.02 -24.15
N TRP A 176 35.90 -15.97 -22.93
CA TRP A 176 36.47 -15.19 -21.83
C TRP A 176 37.59 -15.96 -21.13
N GLY A 177 38.67 -15.25 -20.75
CA GLY A 177 39.70 -15.79 -19.88
C GLY A 177 39.26 -15.80 -18.41
N VAL A 178 40.04 -16.50 -17.58
CA VAL A 178 39.75 -16.55 -16.12
C VAL A 178 39.76 -15.13 -15.54
N ASN A 179 38.68 -14.73 -14.92
CA ASN A 179 38.42 -13.40 -14.33
C ASN A 179 38.25 -12.22 -15.33
N GLU A 180 38.35 -12.42 -16.65
CA GLU A 180 38.09 -11.33 -17.60
C GLU A 180 36.70 -10.79 -17.55
N TRP A 181 35.70 -11.67 -17.36
CA TRP A 181 34.29 -11.30 -17.17
C TRP A 181 34.04 -10.32 -16.01
N ILE A 182 34.80 -10.48 -14.93
CA ILE A 182 34.64 -9.64 -13.71
C ILE A 182 35.20 -8.23 -13.97
N ALA A 183 36.25 -8.13 -14.79
CA ALA A 183 36.97 -6.87 -15.09
C ALA A 183 36.25 -5.97 -16.10
N VAL A 184 35.25 -6.50 -16.83
CA VAL A 184 34.52 -5.73 -17.85
C VAL A 184 33.39 -4.94 -17.20
N ASP A 185 33.32 -3.65 -17.55
CA ASP A 185 32.15 -2.81 -17.20
C ASP A 185 30.92 -3.26 -18.01
N LYS A 186 29.91 -3.74 -17.33
CA LYS A 186 28.72 -4.32 -17.93
C LYS A 186 27.57 -3.32 -17.85
N GLN A 187 27.03 -2.99 -19.01
CA GLN A 187 25.84 -2.13 -19.08
C GLN A 187 24.68 -2.88 -19.71
N VAL A 188 23.52 -2.79 -19.08
CA VAL A 188 22.27 -3.28 -19.63
C VAL A 188 21.33 -2.12 -19.80
N LEU A 189 20.94 -1.84 -21.04
CA LEU A 189 19.93 -0.83 -21.36
C LEU A 189 18.60 -1.51 -21.61
N VAL A 190 17.61 -1.26 -20.76
CA VAL A 190 16.24 -1.70 -20.98
C VAL A 190 15.44 -0.52 -21.52
N THR A 191 14.98 -0.63 -22.75
CA THR A 191 14.11 0.38 -23.37
C THR A 191 12.67 -0.13 -23.36
N ASN A 192 11.79 0.61 -22.75
CA ASN A 192 10.37 0.28 -22.69
C ASN A 192 9.52 1.49 -23.12
N THR A 193 8.36 1.19 -23.73
CA THR A 193 7.35 2.20 -24.02
C THR A 193 6.34 2.22 -22.88
N ILE A 194 6.37 3.27 -22.08
CA ILE A 194 5.35 3.49 -21.06
C ILE A 194 4.06 3.86 -21.80
N ARG A 195 3.06 2.99 -21.77
CA ARG A 195 1.70 3.39 -22.15
C ARG A 195 1.06 4.05 -20.93
N LYS A 196 0.73 5.33 -21.07
CA LYS A 196 -0.11 6.05 -20.11
C LYS A 196 -1.54 5.55 -20.21
#